data_72e70f6011f9553cdf2df6f5cb54f82b
#
_entry.id   72e70f6011f9553cdf2df6f5cb54f82b
#
_cell.length_a   1.000
_cell.length_b   1.000
_cell.length_c   1.000
_cell.angle_alpha   90.00
_cell.angle_beta   90.00
_cell.angle_gamma   90.00
#
_symmetry.space_group_name_H-M   'P 1'
#
loop_
_entity.id
_entity.type
_entity.pdbx_description
1 polymer ?
#
loop_
_entity_poly.entity_id
_entity_poly.type
_entity_poly.pdbx_seq_one_letter_code
_entity_poly.pdbx_strand_id
1 'polypeptide(L)'
;LSIYLDRNSIVLVQGITGREGLYNANRMRAYGTRIAGGVTPGKGGQTIEDFPVFDTVSEAVARTSATVSIIFVPPPFAADAVMEAADAGIKLIACITEGIPVHDMLRAVAAIPADVRLIGPNCPGLVTPGQSLVGIMPGHVFSAGNVGLVSRSGTLTYEIVDQLTRAGIGQSTCVGIGGDPIIGTVFTDCLRAFQEDPDTHAVVIVGEIGGTDEEDAASMIARREFTKPAVAFIGGRSAPEGKRMGHAGAIVSGSSGTAQAKVQAFERVKVPVADSPATIPELVRSVMREPARK
;
A
#
# COMPACT_ATOMS: atom_id res chain seq x y z
N LEU A 1 -15.23 -2.44 9.65
CA LEU A 1 -14.15 -1.46 9.71
C LEU A 1 -13.05 -1.85 8.74
N SER A 2 -12.12 -0.99 8.49
CA SER A 2 -10.99 -1.18 7.57
C SER A 2 -9.88 -0.23 7.98
N ILE A 3 -8.64 -0.52 7.62
CA ILE A 3 -7.57 0.43 7.86
C ILE A 3 -7.47 1.42 6.69
N TYR A 4 -7.31 2.70 6.99
CA TYR A 4 -7.02 3.83 6.08
C TYR A 4 -8.10 4.18 5.05
N LEU A 5 -8.81 3.22 4.44
CA LEU A 5 -9.70 3.43 3.31
C LEU A 5 -11.04 2.70 3.50
N ASP A 6 -12.17 3.40 3.31
CA ASP A 6 -13.51 2.85 3.40
C ASP A 6 -14.44 3.38 2.29
N ARG A 7 -15.72 2.98 2.33
CA ARG A 7 -16.75 3.43 1.37
C ARG A 7 -17.10 4.92 1.47
N ASN A 8 -16.75 5.59 2.58
CA ASN A 8 -17.01 7.02 2.80
C ASN A 8 -15.88 7.89 2.28
N SER A 9 -14.74 7.30 1.98
CA SER A 9 -13.57 7.99 1.46
C SER A 9 -13.87 8.67 0.14
N ILE A 10 -13.63 9.99 0.07
CA ILE A 10 -13.82 10.81 -1.13
C ILE A 10 -12.46 11.09 -1.75
N VAL A 11 -12.30 10.71 -3.01
CA VAL A 11 -10.99 10.64 -3.67
C VAL A 11 -10.84 11.72 -4.74
N LEU A 12 -9.70 12.41 -4.72
CA LEU A 12 -9.19 13.25 -5.81
C LEU A 12 -8.07 12.54 -6.56
N VAL A 13 -8.00 12.78 -7.87
CA VAL A 13 -6.96 12.22 -8.73
C VAL A 13 -6.06 13.35 -9.23
N GLN A 14 -4.84 13.45 -8.71
CA GLN A 14 -3.85 14.38 -9.22
C GLN A 14 -3.24 13.81 -10.52
N GLY A 15 -3.19 14.65 -11.56
CA GLY A 15 -2.82 14.23 -12.90
C GLY A 15 -3.98 13.57 -13.68
N ILE A 16 -5.24 13.89 -13.34
CA ILE A 16 -6.43 13.27 -13.94
C ILE A 16 -6.51 13.43 -15.45
N THR A 17 -5.99 14.51 -16.02
CA THR A 17 -6.02 14.73 -17.46
C THR A 17 -4.96 13.94 -18.23
N GLY A 18 -4.05 13.29 -17.51
CA GLY A 18 -3.09 12.33 -18.08
C GLY A 18 -3.75 10.99 -18.37
N ARG A 19 -3.16 10.23 -19.29
CA ARG A 19 -3.68 8.91 -19.70
C ARG A 19 -3.87 7.96 -18.50
N GLU A 20 -2.85 7.81 -17.65
CA GLU A 20 -2.89 6.89 -16.49
C GLU A 20 -3.87 7.40 -15.42
N GLY A 21 -3.90 8.72 -15.16
CA GLY A 21 -4.82 9.32 -14.19
C GLY A 21 -6.28 9.06 -14.58
N LEU A 22 -6.64 9.37 -15.82
CA LEU A 22 -8.01 9.19 -16.32
C LEU A 22 -8.41 7.71 -16.39
N TYR A 23 -7.53 6.85 -16.92
CA TYR A 23 -7.79 5.43 -17.03
C TYR A 23 -8.06 4.79 -15.67
N ASN A 24 -7.22 5.08 -14.67
CA ASN A 24 -7.40 4.52 -13.34
C ASN A 24 -8.54 5.19 -12.56
N ALA A 25 -8.85 6.48 -12.78
CA ALA A 25 -10.04 7.13 -12.23
C ALA A 25 -11.31 6.38 -12.63
N ASN A 26 -11.44 6.02 -13.91
CA ASN A 26 -12.57 5.23 -14.40
C ASN A 26 -12.64 3.83 -13.80
N ARG A 27 -11.49 3.14 -13.66
CA ARG A 27 -11.43 1.82 -13.01
C ARG A 27 -11.82 1.87 -11.54
N MET A 28 -11.32 2.86 -10.80
CA MET A 28 -11.69 3.08 -9.40
C MET A 28 -13.18 3.40 -9.26
N ARG A 29 -13.74 4.27 -10.12
CA ARG A 29 -15.17 4.58 -10.17
C ARG A 29 -16.00 3.32 -10.47
N ALA A 30 -15.59 2.52 -11.44
CA ALA A 30 -16.27 1.26 -11.77
C ALA A 30 -16.22 0.22 -10.63
N TYR A 31 -15.19 0.27 -9.78
CA TYR A 31 -15.11 -0.54 -8.56
C TYR A 31 -16.07 -0.07 -7.46
N GLY A 32 -16.56 1.16 -7.52
CA GLY A 32 -17.44 1.75 -6.52
C GLY A 32 -16.76 2.84 -5.65
N THR A 33 -15.52 3.22 -5.97
CA THR A 33 -14.81 4.31 -5.29
C THR A 33 -15.44 5.65 -5.63
N ARG A 34 -15.63 6.51 -4.63
CA ARG A 34 -16.20 7.86 -4.77
C ARG A 34 -15.13 8.83 -5.29
N ILE A 35 -14.98 8.92 -6.60
CA ILE A 35 -14.10 9.91 -7.24
C ILE A 35 -14.85 11.24 -7.37
N ALA A 36 -14.38 12.28 -6.67
CA ALA A 36 -15.02 13.60 -6.68
C ALA A 36 -14.51 14.51 -7.79
N GLY A 37 -13.42 14.18 -8.43
CA GLY A 37 -12.78 14.93 -9.48
C GLY A 37 -11.27 14.76 -9.49
N GLY A 38 -10.57 15.65 -10.15
CA GLY A 38 -9.11 15.61 -10.16
C GLY A 38 -8.45 16.97 -10.28
N VAL A 39 -7.15 16.96 -10.12
CA VAL A 39 -6.33 18.17 -10.16
C VAL A 39 -5.34 18.09 -11.31
N THR A 40 -5.30 19.15 -12.11
CA THR A 40 -4.25 19.37 -13.11
C THR A 40 -4.06 20.88 -13.26
N PRO A 41 -2.91 21.44 -12.82
CA PRO A 41 -2.64 22.87 -12.89
C PRO A 41 -2.82 23.43 -14.30
N GLY A 42 -3.48 24.58 -14.42
CA GLY A 42 -3.82 25.25 -15.68
C GLY A 42 -4.98 24.64 -16.47
N LYS A 43 -5.70 23.65 -15.88
CA LYS A 43 -6.89 23.03 -16.50
C LYS A 43 -8.14 23.10 -15.61
N GLY A 44 -8.10 23.91 -14.57
CA GLY A 44 -9.25 24.16 -13.70
C GLY A 44 -10.47 24.66 -14.46
N GLY A 45 -11.66 24.28 -14.01
CA GLY A 45 -12.93 24.60 -14.65
C GLY A 45 -13.32 23.72 -15.84
N GLN A 46 -12.44 22.83 -16.29
CA GLN A 46 -12.77 21.82 -17.30
C GLN A 46 -13.48 20.63 -16.67
N THR A 47 -14.11 19.82 -17.52
CA THR A 47 -14.66 18.51 -17.15
C THR A 47 -14.09 17.47 -18.11
N ILE A 48 -13.61 16.35 -17.61
CA ILE A 48 -13.13 15.22 -18.41
C ILE A 48 -13.89 13.96 -18.00
N GLU A 49 -14.63 13.35 -18.91
CA GLU A 49 -15.48 12.17 -18.67
C GLU A 49 -16.31 12.27 -17.37
N ASP A 50 -17.00 13.39 -17.18
CA ASP A 50 -17.82 13.74 -16.00
C ASP A 50 -17.04 14.03 -14.71
N PHE A 51 -15.72 14.01 -14.73
CA PHE A 51 -14.90 14.43 -13.59
C PHE A 51 -14.58 15.92 -13.67
N PRO A 52 -14.97 16.76 -12.69
CA PRO A 52 -14.51 18.13 -12.62
C PRO A 52 -13.01 18.21 -12.40
N VAL A 53 -12.35 19.14 -13.06
CA VAL A 53 -10.91 19.38 -12.93
C VAL A 53 -10.68 20.71 -12.21
N PHE A 54 -9.76 20.70 -11.26
CA PHE A 54 -9.35 21.84 -10.45
C PHE A 54 -7.88 22.18 -10.71
N ASP A 55 -7.49 23.42 -10.47
CA ASP A 55 -6.10 23.83 -10.60
C ASP A 55 -5.25 23.43 -9.40
N THR A 56 -5.84 23.36 -8.21
CA THR A 56 -5.14 23.00 -6.95
C THR A 56 -5.92 22.01 -6.12
N VAL A 57 -5.19 21.25 -5.26
CA VAL A 57 -5.82 20.34 -4.31
C VAL A 57 -6.66 21.11 -3.30
N SER A 58 -6.20 22.28 -2.84
CA SER A 58 -6.93 23.11 -1.89
C SER A 58 -8.29 23.55 -2.44
N GLU A 59 -8.37 24.00 -3.71
CA GLU A 59 -9.64 24.32 -4.38
C GLU A 59 -10.54 23.07 -4.43
N ALA A 60 -9.98 21.95 -4.84
CA ALA A 60 -10.71 20.70 -4.97
C ALA A 60 -11.30 20.24 -3.62
N VAL A 61 -10.51 20.28 -2.54
CA VAL A 61 -10.95 19.92 -1.18
C VAL A 61 -12.08 20.85 -0.71
N ALA A 62 -11.94 22.16 -0.91
CA ALA A 62 -12.96 23.14 -0.52
C ALA A 62 -14.31 22.88 -1.20
N ARG A 63 -14.31 22.36 -2.44
CA ARG A 63 -15.52 22.12 -3.24
C ARG A 63 -16.10 20.71 -3.10
N THR A 64 -15.30 19.73 -2.71
CA THR A 64 -15.68 18.30 -2.73
C THR A 64 -15.64 17.63 -1.36
N SER A 65 -15.01 18.27 -0.38
CA SER A 65 -14.71 17.66 0.94
C SER A 65 -13.91 16.36 0.81
N ALA A 66 -13.02 16.27 -0.19
CA ALA A 66 -12.18 15.10 -0.41
C ALA A 66 -11.24 14.85 0.77
N THR A 67 -11.05 13.59 1.10
CA THR A 67 -10.21 13.13 2.21
C THR A 67 -9.02 12.31 1.75
N VAL A 68 -9.04 11.87 0.49
CA VAL A 68 -8.03 11.02 -0.13
C VAL A 68 -7.53 11.65 -1.42
N SER A 69 -6.22 11.59 -1.66
CA SER A 69 -5.61 11.94 -2.94
C SER A 69 -4.81 10.77 -3.50
N ILE A 70 -5.02 10.45 -4.78
CA ILE A 70 -4.15 9.54 -5.52
C ILE A 70 -3.35 10.31 -6.57
N ILE A 71 -2.06 9.99 -6.69
CA ILE A 71 -1.10 10.78 -7.48
C ILE A 71 -0.58 9.97 -8.67
N PHE A 72 -0.84 10.47 -9.89
CA PHE A 72 -0.31 9.99 -11.16
C PHE A 72 0.55 11.07 -11.84
N VAL A 73 1.06 11.99 -11.06
CA VAL A 73 1.90 13.10 -11.55
C VAL A 73 3.29 12.57 -11.93
N PRO A 74 3.92 13.07 -13.02
CA PRO A 74 5.27 12.65 -13.40
C PRO A 74 6.32 12.82 -12.28
N PRO A 75 7.38 11.99 -12.24
CA PRO A 75 8.33 11.92 -11.12
C PRO A 75 8.92 13.27 -10.67
N PRO A 76 9.30 14.22 -11.56
CA PRO A 76 9.86 15.50 -11.13
C PRO A 76 8.91 16.38 -10.32
N PHE A 77 7.60 16.13 -10.38
CA PHE A 77 6.56 16.95 -9.74
C PHE A 77 5.79 16.18 -8.65
N ALA A 78 6.04 14.88 -8.50
CA ALA A 78 5.23 14.04 -7.63
C ALA A 78 5.45 14.33 -6.14
N ALA A 79 6.67 14.68 -5.73
CA ALA A 79 6.94 15.09 -4.35
C ALA A 79 6.20 16.37 -3.96
N ASP A 80 6.15 17.36 -4.86
CA ASP A 80 5.39 18.60 -4.66
C ASP A 80 3.88 18.30 -4.60
N ALA A 81 3.38 17.39 -5.42
CA ALA A 81 1.99 16.95 -5.40
C ALA A 81 1.61 16.25 -4.08
N VAL A 82 2.55 15.49 -3.47
CA VAL A 82 2.37 14.89 -2.14
C VAL A 82 2.26 15.98 -1.07
N MET A 83 3.18 16.97 -1.08
CA MET A 83 3.17 18.07 -0.11
C MET A 83 1.92 18.94 -0.26
N GLU A 84 1.52 19.27 -1.50
CA GLU A 84 0.29 20.02 -1.77
C GLU A 84 -0.95 19.33 -1.22
N ALA A 85 -1.05 18.00 -1.38
CA ALA A 85 -2.17 17.25 -0.83
C ALA A 85 -2.19 17.29 0.71
N ALA A 86 -1.03 17.15 1.35
CA ALA A 86 -0.92 17.23 2.80
C ALA A 86 -1.29 18.62 3.33
N ASP A 87 -0.80 19.69 2.70
CA ASP A 87 -1.09 21.08 3.06
C ASP A 87 -2.57 21.43 2.85
N ALA A 88 -3.23 20.84 1.86
CA ALA A 88 -4.66 21.00 1.61
C ALA A 88 -5.56 20.23 2.60
N GLY A 89 -4.99 19.48 3.55
CA GLY A 89 -5.73 18.77 4.59
C GLY A 89 -6.20 17.36 4.21
N ILE A 90 -5.70 16.80 3.10
CA ILE A 90 -5.92 15.39 2.74
C ILE A 90 -5.32 14.49 3.84
N LYS A 91 -6.05 13.44 4.21
CA LYS A 91 -5.63 12.52 5.30
C LYS A 91 -4.97 11.24 4.81
N LEU A 92 -5.28 10.83 3.58
CA LEU A 92 -4.67 9.67 2.94
C LEU A 92 -4.18 10.05 1.54
N ILE A 93 -2.90 9.83 1.30
CA ILE A 93 -2.24 10.09 0.01
C ILE A 93 -1.71 8.77 -0.52
N ALA A 94 -2.07 8.40 -1.74
CA ALA A 94 -1.51 7.25 -2.44
C ALA A 94 -0.67 7.74 -3.63
N CYS A 95 0.65 7.64 -3.54
CA CYS A 95 1.57 8.05 -4.59
C CYS A 95 1.96 6.83 -5.44
N ILE A 96 1.39 6.74 -6.65
CA ILE A 96 1.65 5.63 -7.58
C ILE A 96 2.99 5.80 -8.30
N THR A 97 3.39 7.04 -8.51
CA THR A 97 4.56 7.42 -9.30
C THR A 97 5.83 6.72 -8.84
N GLU A 98 6.54 6.14 -9.79
CA GLU A 98 7.88 5.55 -9.65
C GLU A 98 8.95 6.53 -10.14
N GLY A 99 10.17 6.43 -9.59
CA GLY A 99 11.33 7.18 -10.07
C GLY A 99 11.42 8.62 -9.54
N ILE A 100 10.76 8.91 -8.45
CA ILE A 100 10.91 10.20 -7.75
C ILE A 100 12.32 10.29 -7.15
N PRO A 101 13.04 11.41 -7.32
CA PRO A 101 14.36 11.56 -6.71
C PRO A 101 14.32 11.37 -5.19
N VAL A 102 15.27 10.61 -4.65
CA VAL A 102 15.34 10.26 -3.21
C VAL A 102 15.32 11.51 -2.32
N HIS A 103 16.06 12.56 -2.70
CA HIS A 103 16.09 13.81 -1.93
C HIS A 103 14.74 14.52 -1.89
N ASP A 104 13.97 14.47 -2.99
CA ASP A 104 12.64 15.08 -3.03
C ASP A 104 11.67 14.30 -2.15
N MET A 105 11.75 12.96 -2.14
CA MET A 105 10.93 12.15 -1.23
C MET A 105 11.31 12.32 0.23
N LEU A 106 12.59 12.47 0.57
CA LEU A 106 13.02 12.81 1.94
C LEU A 106 12.40 14.12 2.41
N ARG A 107 12.40 15.16 1.55
CA ARG A 107 11.74 16.44 1.85
C ARG A 107 10.24 16.29 2.02
N ALA A 108 9.58 15.56 1.12
CA ALA A 108 8.14 15.34 1.19
C ALA A 108 7.75 14.61 2.47
N VAL A 109 8.41 13.49 2.79
CA VAL A 109 8.12 12.71 4.01
C VAL A 109 8.36 13.53 5.28
N ALA A 110 9.43 14.36 5.30
CA ALA A 110 9.70 15.22 6.44
C ALA A 110 8.68 16.37 6.62
N ALA A 111 8.02 16.79 5.54
CA ALA A 111 7.01 17.86 5.55
C ALA A 111 5.59 17.37 5.87
N ILE A 112 5.31 16.09 5.71
CA ILE A 112 3.96 15.54 5.94
C ILE A 112 3.61 15.57 7.43
N PRO A 113 2.46 16.15 7.83
CA PRO A 113 1.97 16.10 9.19
C PRO A 113 1.75 14.66 9.70
N ALA A 114 1.92 14.43 11.00
CA ALA A 114 1.83 13.10 11.60
C ALA A 114 0.45 12.43 11.47
N ASP A 115 -0.60 13.21 11.25
CA ASP A 115 -1.97 12.75 11.05
C ASP A 115 -2.34 12.50 9.58
N VAL A 116 -1.39 12.68 8.65
CA VAL A 116 -1.52 12.37 7.23
C VAL A 116 -0.77 11.07 6.91
N ARG A 117 -1.44 10.16 6.24
CA ARG A 117 -0.86 8.88 5.81
C ARG A 117 -0.46 8.95 4.34
N LEU A 118 0.80 8.68 4.06
CA LEU A 118 1.31 8.51 2.70
C LEU A 118 1.56 7.02 2.41
N ILE A 119 0.91 6.47 1.40
CA ILE A 119 1.16 5.14 0.84
C ILE A 119 2.01 5.33 -0.43
N GLY A 120 3.12 4.61 -0.53
CA GLY A 120 4.10 4.79 -1.61
C GLY A 120 5.21 5.79 -1.25
N PRO A 121 5.97 6.26 -2.24
CA PRO A 121 5.79 6.15 -3.70
C PRO A 121 6.04 4.74 -4.27
N ASN A 122 5.93 4.63 -5.62
CA ASN A 122 6.13 3.37 -6.34
C ASN A 122 5.30 2.22 -5.75
N CYS A 123 4.00 2.45 -5.62
CA CYS A 123 3.08 1.52 -4.98
C CYS A 123 1.86 1.22 -5.87
N PRO A 124 1.19 0.09 -5.68
CA PRO A 124 -0.04 -0.22 -6.40
C PRO A 124 -1.27 0.43 -5.77
N GLY A 125 -1.13 1.13 -4.63
CA GLY A 125 -2.22 1.69 -3.85
C GLY A 125 -2.78 0.73 -2.79
N LEU A 126 -4.06 0.89 -2.45
CA LEU A 126 -4.73 0.07 -1.44
C LEU A 126 -6.19 -0.24 -1.82
N VAL A 127 -6.70 -1.32 -1.25
CA VAL A 127 -8.07 -1.81 -1.48
C VAL A 127 -8.69 -2.26 -0.18
N THR A 128 -9.90 -1.82 0.09
CA THR A 128 -10.81 -2.45 1.05
C THR A 128 -11.90 -3.14 0.24
N PRO A 129 -11.85 -4.48 0.13
CA PRO A 129 -12.71 -5.22 -0.79
C PRO A 129 -14.19 -5.00 -0.52
N GLY A 130 -14.98 -4.74 -1.59
CA GLY A 130 -16.40 -4.42 -1.51
C GLY A 130 -16.71 -3.01 -0.99
N GLN A 131 -15.70 -2.17 -0.74
CA GLN A 131 -15.89 -0.81 -0.28
C GLN A 131 -15.23 0.23 -1.17
N SER A 132 -13.90 0.21 -1.32
CA SER A 132 -13.16 1.21 -2.08
C SER A 132 -11.82 0.66 -2.57
N LEU A 133 -11.40 1.12 -3.74
CA LEU A 133 -10.09 0.88 -4.35
C LEU A 133 -9.46 2.23 -4.67
N VAL A 134 -8.25 2.48 -4.18
CA VAL A 134 -7.43 3.64 -4.51
C VAL A 134 -6.08 3.15 -5.00
N GLY A 135 -5.94 3.05 -6.32
CA GLY A 135 -4.74 2.47 -6.91
C GLY A 135 -4.94 1.89 -8.31
N ILE A 136 -3.97 1.07 -8.70
CA ILE A 136 -3.90 0.43 -10.02
C ILE A 136 -4.17 -1.09 -9.97
N MET A 137 -4.50 -1.61 -8.80
CA MET A 137 -4.74 -3.05 -8.60
C MET A 137 -5.98 -3.56 -9.37
N PRO A 138 -5.98 -4.81 -9.85
CA PRO A 138 -7.13 -5.41 -10.54
C PRO A 138 -8.24 -5.75 -9.51
N GLY A 139 -9.27 -4.90 -9.40
CA GLY A 139 -10.32 -5.02 -8.37
C GLY A 139 -11.05 -6.37 -8.33
N HIS A 140 -11.10 -7.09 -9.46
CA HIS A 140 -11.82 -8.37 -9.57
C HIS A 140 -11.18 -9.56 -8.84
N VAL A 141 -9.89 -9.47 -8.46
CA VAL A 141 -9.22 -10.55 -7.71
C VAL A 141 -9.48 -10.49 -6.21
N PHE A 142 -10.00 -9.37 -5.71
CA PHE A 142 -10.25 -9.15 -4.29
C PHE A 142 -11.64 -9.63 -3.87
N SER A 143 -11.74 -10.21 -2.69
CA SER A 143 -12.98 -10.62 -2.05
C SER A 143 -13.03 -10.15 -0.60
N ALA A 144 -14.18 -9.65 -0.15
CA ALA A 144 -14.32 -9.20 1.23
C ALA A 144 -14.16 -10.35 2.23
N GLY A 145 -13.44 -10.10 3.30
CA GLY A 145 -13.15 -11.07 4.36
C GLY A 145 -12.36 -10.46 5.51
N ASN A 146 -11.53 -11.25 6.15
CA ASN A 146 -10.89 -10.89 7.42
C ASN A 146 -9.36 -11.08 7.45
N VAL A 147 -8.72 -11.20 6.29
CA VAL A 147 -7.26 -11.29 6.21
C VAL A 147 -6.70 -9.96 5.71
N GLY A 148 -5.91 -9.27 6.52
CA GLY A 148 -5.15 -8.10 6.10
C GLY A 148 -3.96 -8.52 5.24
N LEU A 149 -3.55 -7.65 4.31
CA LEU A 149 -2.34 -7.86 3.52
C LEU A 149 -1.54 -6.56 3.42
N VAL A 150 -0.25 -6.64 3.68
CA VAL A 150 0.70 -5.54 3.45
C VAL A 150 1.87 -6.02 2.60
N SER A 151 2.20 -5.27 1.55
CA SER A 151 3.16 -5.72 0.53
C SER A 151 4.02 -4.58 -0.01
N ARG A 152 5.30 -4.86 -0.25
CA ARG A 152 6.18 -3.96 -1.02
C ARG A 152 5.97 -4.09 -2.52
N SER A 153 5.54 -5.26 -2.99
CA SER A 153 5.41 -5.58 -4.41
C SER A 153 3.97 -5.47 -4.90
N GLY A 154 3.74 -4.70 -5.96
CA GLY A 154 2.44 -4.65 -6.64
C GLY A 154 2.04 -6.01 -7.21
N THR A 155 2.91 -6.62 -8.02
CA THR A 155 2.64 -7.90 -8.70
C THR A 155 2.35 -9.03 -7.70
N LEU A 156 3.18 -9.19 -6.67
CA LEU A 156 2.97 -10.22 -5.65
C LEU A 156 1.68 -9.97 -4.84
N THR A 157 1.28 -8.72 -4.65
CA THR A 157 0.04 -8.39 -3.95
C THR A 157 -1.15 -9.07 -4.62
N TYR A 158 -1.38 -8.82 -5.92
CA TYR A 158 -2.56 -9.38 -6.58
C TYR A 158 -2.43 -10.86 -6.92
N GLU A 159 -1.21 -11.40 -7.10
CA GLU A 159 -0.99 -12.84 -7.22
C GLU A 159 -1.40 -13.57 -5.93
N ILE A 160 -0.91 -13.11 -4.79
CA ILE A 160 -1.22 -13.71 -3.48
C ILE A 160 -2.72 -13.55 -3.15
N VAL A 161 -3.29 -12.37 -3.43
CA VAL A 161 -4.72 -12.12 -3.21
C VAL A 161 -5.59 -13.02 -4.08
N ASP A 162 -5.24 -13.25 -5.35
CA ASP A 162 -5.97 -14.18 -6.22
C ASP A 162 -5.94 -15.61 -5.65
N GLN A 163 -4.78 -16.07 -5.14
CA GLN A 163 -4.64 -17.37 -4.47
C GLN A 163 -5.53 -17.47 -3.21
N LEU A 164 -5.52 -16.42 -2.38
CA LEU A 164 -6.37 -16.35 -1.18
C LEU A 164 -7.86 -16.39 -1.56
N THR A 165 -8.27 -15.55 -2.50
CA THR A 165 -9.67 -15.45 -2.94
C THR A 165 -10.17 -16.75 -3.54
N ARG A 166 -9.39 -17.41 -4.40
CA ARG A 166 -9.72 -18.74 -4.96
C ARG A 166 -9.82 -19.82 -3.88
N ALA A 167 -9.06 -19.67 -2.80
CA ALA A 167 -9.14 -20.55 -1.64
C ALA A 167 -10.31 -20.20 -0.70
N GLY A 168 -11.16 -19.22 -1.02
CA GLY A 168 -12.27 -18.76 -0.18
C GLY A 168 -11.84 -17.93 1.03
N ILE A 169 -10.65 -17.33 0.98
CA ILE A 169 -10.09 -16.47 2.04
C ILE A 169 -10.16 -15.02 1.54
N GLY A 170 -11.14 -14.28 2.03
CA GLY A 170 -11.32 -12.87 1.69
C GLY A 170 -10.43 -11.94 2.53
N GLN A 171 -10.29 -10.69 2.05
CA GLN A 171 -9.39 -9.70 2.64
C GLN A 171 -10.17 -8.59 3.36
N SER A 172 -9.62 -8.10 4.48
CA SER A 172 -10.14 -6.90 5.17
C SER A 172 -9.64 -5.62 4.49
N THR A 173 -8.33 -5.47 4.37
CA THR A 173 -7.68 -4.42 3.60
C THR A 173 -6.37 -4.94 3.04
N CYS A 174 -6.05 -4.56 1.80
CA CYS A 174 -4.77 -4.83 1.17
C CYS A 174 -4.04 -3.51 0.92
N VAL A 175 -2.82 -3.38 1.42
CA VAL A 175 -1.99 -2.18 1.31
C VAL A 175 -0.70 -2.51 0.58
N GLY A 176 -0.48 -1.87 -0.57
CA GLY A 176 0.82 -1.89 -1.23
C GLY A 176 1.63 -0.68 -0.80
N ILE A 177 2.64 -0.89 0.04
CA ILE A 177 3.42 0.21 0.64
C ILE A 177 4.49 0.79 -0.29
N GLY A 178 4.85 0.08 -1.36
CA GLY A 178 5.82 0.52 -2.35
C GLY A 178 7.20 -0.10 -2.21
N GLY A 179 7.96 -0.05 -3.31
CA GLY A 179 9.29 -0.66 -3.45
C GLY A 179 10.45 0.34 -3.47
N ASP A 180 10.22 1.62 -3.22
CA ASP A 180 11.26 2.64 -3.17
C ASP A 180 11.99 2.65 -1.81
N PRO A 181 13.25 3.16 -1.76
CA PRO A 181 14.01 3.24 -0.52
C PRO A 181 13.38 4.17 0.53
N ILE A 182 12.68 5.21 0.10
CA ILE A 182 12.00 6.18 0.97
C ILE A 182 10.50 6.09 0.66
N ILE A 183 9.75 5.54 1.59
CA ILE A 183 8.29 5.38 1.53
C ILE A 183 7.64 6.04 2.74
N GLY A 184 6.38 6.45 2.60
CA GLY A 184 5.67 7.16 3.68
C GLY A 184 5.07 6.24 4.74
N THR A 185 4.81 4.98 4.42
CA THR A 185 4.21 3.99 5.32
C THR A 185 5.01 2.70 5.24
N VAL A 186 5.38 2.14 6.38
CA VAL A 186 6.16 0.91 6.51
C VAL A 186 5.33 -0.23 7.09
N PHE A 187 5.87 -1.46 7.13
CA PHE A 187 5.15 -2.62 7.66
C PHE A 187 4.62 -2.41 9.08
N THR A 188 5.41 -1.82 9.96
CA THR A 188 5.02 -1.62 11.37
C THR A 188 3.83 -0.68 11.52
N ASP A 189 3.67 0.32 10.63
CA ASP A 189 2.50 1.20 10.62
C ASP A 189 1.23 0.43 10.26
N CYS A 190 1.31 -0.39 9.20
CA CYS A 190 0.17 -1.22 8.79
C CYS A 190 -0.18 -2.28 9.85
N LEU A 191 0.82 -2.89 10.48
CA LEU A 191 0.59 -3.87 11.53
C LEU A 191 -0.08 -3.25 12.76
N ARG A 192 0.29 -2.02 13.17
CA ARG A 192 -0.43 -1.29 14.23
C ARG A 192 -1.89 -1.06 13.85
N ALA A 193 -2.14 -0.59 12.63
CA ALA A 193 -3.51 -0.36 12.18
C ALA A 193 -4.31 -1.68 12.11
N PHE A 194 -3.73 -2.76 11.61
CA PHE A 194 -4.37 -4.09 11.62
C PHE A 194 -4.58 -4.64 13.03
N GLN A 195 -3.70 -4.35 13.98
CA GLN A 195 -3.88 -4.75 15.38
C GLN A 195 -5.16 -4.16 15.97
N GLU A 196 -5.44 -2.90 15.68
CA GLU A 196 -6.62 -2.18 16.17
C GLU A 196 -7.91 -2.50 15.38
N ASP A 197 -7.81 -3.03 14.17
CA ASP A 197 -8.98 -3.33 13.33
C ASP A 197 -9.64 -4.65 13.78
N PRO A 198 -10.88 -4.61 14.34
CA PRO A 198 -11.58 -5.81 14.82
C PRO A 198 -11.96 -6.77 13.69
N ASP A 199 -12.06 -6.31 12.45
CA ASP A 199 -12.43 -7.13 11.31
C ASP A 199 -11.23 -7.86 10.69
N THR A 200 -9.99 -7.50 11.07
CA THR A 200 -8.78 -8.21 10.65
C THR A 200 -8.41 -9.30 11.66
N HIS A 201 -8.44 -10.56 11.23
CA HIS A 201 -8.15 -11.72 12.09
C HIS A 201 -6.77 -12.33 11.86
N ALA A 202 -6.18 -12.12 10.69
CA ALA A 202 -4.82 -12.52 10.37
C ALA A 202 -4.22 -11.54 9.36
N VAL A 203 -2.88 -11.51 9.24
CA VAL A 203 -2.20 -10.64 8.28
C VAL A 203 -1.18 -11.42 7.46
N VAL A 204 -1.14 -11.16 6.15
CA VAL A 204 -0.09 -11.61 5.24
C VAL A 204 0.90 -10.46 5.02
N ILE A 205 2.17 -10.71 5.32
CA ILE A 205 3.28 -9.76 5.17
C ILE A 205 4.11 -10.19 3.97
N VAL A 206 4.13 -9.37 2.92
CA VAL A 206 4.83 -9.67 1.66
C VAL A 206 6.02 -8.73 1.53
N GLY A 207 7.18 -9.22 1.91
CA GLY A 207 8.45 -8.51 1.83
C GLY A 207 9.31 -8.93 0.65
N GLU A 208 10.45 -8.28 0.55
CA GLU A 208 11.46 -8.57 -0.47
C GLU A 208 12.87 -8.28 0.07
N ILE A 209 13.89 -8.58 -0.70
CA ILE A 209 15.27 -8.22 -0.37
C ILE A 209 15.45 -6.70 -0.28
N GLY A 210 16.44 -6.27 0.51
CA GLY A 210 16.79 -4.86 0.72
C GLY A 210 16.08 -4.24 1.94
N GLY A 211 16.72 -3.26 2.55
CA GLY A 211 16.25 -2.63 3.77
C GLY A 211 16.11 -3.57 4.97
N THR A 212 15.49 -3.10 6.04
CA THR A 212 15.30 -3.85 7.30
C THR A 212 13.85 -3.82 7.81
N ASP A 213 12.91 -3.31 7.03
CA ASP A 213 11.52 -3.10 7.47
C ASP A 213 10.82 -4.39 7.88
N GLU A 214 11.17 -5.52 7.24
CA GLU A 214 10.63 -6.85 7.58
C GLU A 214 11.17 -7.35 8.92
N GLU A 215 12.45 -7.08 9.22
CA GLU A 215 13.06 -7.36 10.52
C GLU A 215 12.45 -6.49 11.63
N ASP A 216 12.10 -5.23 11.32
CA ASP A 216 11.40 -4.34 12.24
C ASP A 216 9.98 -4.85 12.52
N ALA A 217 9.27 -5.35 11.51
CA ALA A 217 7.98 -6.00 11.66
C ALA A 217 8.08 -7.26 12.55
N ALA A 218 9.09 -8.10 12.33
CA ALA A 218 9.35 -9.28 13.20
C ALA A 218 9.67 -8.86 14.65
N SER A 219 10.44 -7.78 14.82
CA SER A 219 10.75 -7.21 16.14
C SER A 219 9.50 -6.69 16.87
N MET A 220 8.58 -6.04 16.15
CA MET A 220 7.30 -5.61 16.69
C MET A 220 6.45 -6.79 17.18
N ILE A 221 6.43 -7.90 16.44
CA ILE A 221 5.76 -9.14 16.83
C ILE A 221 6.45 -9.74 18.08
N ALA A 222 7.78 -9.73 18.13
CA ALA A 222 8.54 -10.22 19.30
C ALA A 222 8.20 -9.44 20.57
N ARG A 223 8.02 -8.13 20.48
CA ARG A 223 7.62 -7.26 21.61
C ARG A 223 6.13 -7.33 21.95
N ARG A 224 5.36 -8.16 21.22
CA ARG A 224 3.90 -8.30 21.38
C ARG A 224 3.11 -6.99 21.13
N GLU A 225 3.63 -6.09 20.36
CA GLU A 225 2.92 -4.92 19.87
C GLU A 225 1.95 -5.29 18.72
N PHE A 226 2.18 -6.45 18.09
CA PHE A 226 1.26 -7.10 17.17
C PHE A 226 1.10 -8.58 17.60
N THR A 227 -0.14 -8.99 17.85
CA THR A 227 -0.47 -10.29 18.43
C THR A 227 -1.39 -11.15 17.57
N LYS A 228 -1.95 -10.59 16.50
CA LYS A 228 -2.79 -11.36 15.58
C LYS A 228 -1.94 -12.37 14.78
N PRO A 229 -2.52 -13.48 14.33
CA PRO A 229 -1.85 -14.44 13.47
C PRO A 229 -1.25 -13.75 12.23
N ALA A 230 -0.05 -14.15 11.85
CA ALA A 230 0.61 -13.63 10.65
C ALA A 230 1.27 -14.74 9.84
N VAL A 231 1.36 -14.54 8.54
CA VAL A 231 2.14 -15.34 7.58
C VAL A 231 3.02 -14.39 6.79
N ALA A 232 4.28 -14.74 6.56
CA ALA A 232 5.20 -13.94 5.77
C ALA A 232 5.53 -14.63 4.43
N PHE A 233 5.84 -13.83 3.43
CA PHE A 233 6.47 -14.24 2.19
C PHE A 233 7.58 -13.25 1.85
N ILE A 234 8.76 -13.75 1.49
CA ILE A 234 9.91 -12.92 1.13
C ILE A 234 10.32 -13.21 -0.31
N GLY A 235 10.14 -12.21 -1.17
CA GLY A 235 10.55 -12.24 -2.56
C GLY A 235 12.06 -12.07 -2.73
N GLY A 236 12.59 -12.52 -3.87
CA GLY A 236 14.00 -12.31 -4.23
C GLY A 236 15.00 -13.29 -3.60
N ARG A 237 14.56 -14.45 -3.09
CA ARG A 237 15.43 -15.47 -2.44
C ARG A 237 16.57 -15.95 -3.35
N SER A 238 16.40 -15.92 -4.68
CA SER A 238 17.40 -16.32 -5.66
C SER A 238 18.18 -15.14 -6.27
N ALA A 239 18.00 -13.93 -5.73
CA ALA A 239 18.65 -12.74 -6.26
C ALA A 239 20.16 -12.79 -6.04
N PRO A 240 20.98 -12.52 -7.07
CA PRO A 240 22.43 -12.37 -6.91
C PRO A 240 22.77 -11.19 -6.01
N GLU A 241 23.82 -11.33 -5.19
CA GLU A 241 24.31 -10.26 -4.33
C GLU A 241 24.71 -9.01 -5.14
N GLY A 242 24.40 -7.82 -4.62
CA GLY A 242 24.69 -6.53 -5.23
C GLY A 242 23.86 -6.20 -6.47
N LYS A 243 22.94 -7.08 -6.92
CA LYS A 243 22.07 -6.82 -8.06
C LYS A 243 20.72 -6.28 -7.59
N ARG A 244 20.30 -5.17 -8.21
CA ARG A 244 18.96 -4.60 -8.01
C ARG A 244 17.91 -5.48 -8.70
N MET A 245 16.86 -5.84 -7.99
CA MET A 245 15.82 -6.75 -8.45
C MET A 245 14.46 -6.07 -8.58
N GLY A 246 14.25 -5.36 -9.70
CA GLY A 246 12.98 -4.67 -9.99
C GLY A 246 12.89 -3.32 -9.27
N HIS A 247 12.53 -3.31 -8.00
CA HIS A 247 12.37 -2.11 -7.18
C HIS A 247 13.70 -1.42 -6.84
N ALA A 248 13.66 -0.09 -6.68
CA ALA A 248 14.83 0.68 -6.30
C ALA A 248 15.37 0.31 -4.91
N GLY A 249 14.50 -0.09 -3.98
CA GLY A 249 14.85 -0.58 -2.65
C GLY A 249 15.27 -2.05 -2.59
N ALA A 250 15.00 -2.83 -3.63
CA ALA A 250 15.26 -4.28 -3.67
C ALA A 250 16.71 -4.58 -4.07
N ILE A 251 17.66 -4.23 -3.21
CA ILE A 251 19.09 -4.48 -3.36
C ILE A 251 19.71 -4.97 -2.06
N VAL A 252 20.50 -6.03 -2.11
CA VAL A 252 21.29 -6.52 -0.97
C VAL A 252 22.64 -5.79 -0.96
N SER A 253 22.93 -5.11 0.15
CA SER A 253 24.19 -4.42 0.37
C SER A 253 24.97 -5.09 1.51
N GLY A 254 25.99 -5.86 1.18
CA GLY A 254 26.76 -6.64 2.17
C GLY A 254 25.91 -7.74 2.83
N SER A 255 25.94 -7.82 4.16
CA SER A 255 25.19 -8.83 4.94
C SER A 255 23.78 -8.40 5.34
N SER A 256 23.38 -7.16 5.03
CA SER A 256 22.09 -6.59 5.43
C SER A 256 21.04 -6.71 4.32
N GLY A 257 19.78 -6.91 4.68
CA GLY A 257 18.65 -6.95 3.76
C GLY A 257 18.59 -8.21 2.90
N THR A 258 19.24 -9.29 3.30
CA THR A 258 19.16 -10.58 2.58
C THR A 258 17.81 -11.26 2.83
N ALA A 259 17.31 -12.01 1.84
CA ALA A 259 16.09 -12.79 2.03
C ALA A 259 16.22 -13.76 3.22
N GLN A 260 17.39 -14.37 3.39
CA GLN A 260 17.64 -15.31 4.48
C GLN A 260 17.54 -14.64 5.86
N ALA A 261 18.09 -13.43 6.04
CA ALA A 261 18.00 -12.70 7.31
C ALA A 261 16.54 -12.39 7.67
N LYS A 262 15.74 -11.97 6.68
CA LYS A 262 14.30 -11.69 6.85
C LYS A 262 13.50 -12.95 7.19
N VAL A 263 13.74 -14.06 6.50
CA VAL A 263 13.11 -15.36 6.79
C VAL A 263 13.42 -15.77 8.22
N GLN A 264 14.70 -15.73 8.63
CA GLN A 264 15.11 -16.07 10.00
C GLN A 264 14.50 -15.15 11.06
N ALA A 265 14.33 -13.85 10.74
CA ALA A 265 13.68 -12.90 11.65
C ALA A 265 12.23 -13.32 11.96
N PHE A 266 11.45 -13.68 10.94
CA PHE A 266 10.07 -14.15 11.11
C PHE A 266 10.00 -15.53 11.79
N GLU A 267 10.88 -16.47 11.43
CA GLU A 267 10.93 -17.80 12.06
C GLU A 267 11.22 -17.73 13.56
N ARG A 268 12.14 -16.85 14.00
CA ARG A 268 12.46 -16.63 15.42
C ARG A 268 11.24 -16.20 16.24
N VAL A 269 10.31 -15.48 15.63
CA VAL A 269 9.06 -15.04 16.27
C VAL A 269 7.89 -15.97 15.95
N LYS A 270 8.17 -17.16 15.40
CA LYS A 270 7.20 -18.21 15.04
C LYS A 270 6.16 -17.78 14.02
N VAL A 271 6.47 -16.83 13.14
CA VAL A 271 5.67 -16.50 11.98
C VAL A 271 6.09 -17.43 10.85
N PRO A 272 5.20 -18.28 10.31
CA PRO A 272 5.53 -19.14 9.19
C PRO A 272 5.84 -18.31 7.95
N VAL A 273 6.89 -18.70 7.22
CA VAL A 273 7.30 -18.05 5.99
C VAL A 273 7.02 -18.98 4.80
N ALA A 274 6.16 -18.52 3.91
CA ALA A 274 5.79 -19.29 2.72
C ALA A 274 6.97 -19.41 1.74
N ASP A 275 7.13 -20.60 1.14
CA ASP A 275 8.14 -20.83 0.11
C ASP A 275 7.70 -20.34 -1.27
N SER A 276 6.39 -20.28 -1.50
CA SER A 276 5.79 -19.77 -2.73
C SER A 276 4.45 -19.09 -2.43
N PRO A 277 3.96 -18.19 -3.30
CA PRO A 277 2.61 -17.62 -3.17
C PRO A 277 1.51 -18.67 -3.03
N ALA A 278 1.63 -19.80 -3.70
CA ALA A 278 0.64 -20.86 -3.71
C ALA A 278 0.44 -21.55 -2.34
N THR A 279 1.44 -21.52 -1.45
CA THR A 279 1.36 -22.12 -0.10
C THR A 279 0.76 -21.19 0.95
N ILE A 280 0.61 -19.90 0.66
CA ILE A 280 0.10 -18.91 1.60
C ILE A 280 -1.32 -19.22 2.09
N PRO A 281 -2.29 -19.61 1.24
CA PRO A 281 -3.65 -19.91 1.71
C PRO A 281 -3.71 -21.03 2.76
N GLU A 282 -2.88 -22.05 2.61
CA GLU A 282 -2.81 -23.15 3.58
C GLU A 282 -2.22 -22.69 4.91
N LEU A 283 -1.13 -21.91 4.86
CA LEU A 283 -0.50 -21.33 6.07
C LEU A 283 -1.46 -20.39 6.79
N VAL A 284 -2.19 -19.53 6.07
CA VAL A 284 -3.19 -18.64 6.67
C VAL A 284 -4.27 -19.45 7.40
N ARG A 285 -4.80 -20.51 6.78
CA ARG A 285 -5.77 -21.41 7.47
C ARG A 285 -5.20 -22.05 8.70
N SER A 286 -3.92 -22.45 8.66
CA SER A 286 -3.25 -23.09 9.82
C SER A 286 -3.15 -22.11 10.99
N VAL A 287 -2.60 -20.90 10.76
CA VAL A 287 -2.40 -19.92 11.85
C VAL A 287 -3.71 -19.37 12.41
N MET A 288 -4.79 -19.32 11.59
CA MET A 288 -6.11 -18.90 12.06
C MET A 288 -6.86 -19.96 12.89
N ARG A 289 -6.47 -21.23 12.80
CA ARG A 289 -7.02 -22.33 13.63
C ARG A 289 -6.35 -22.45 14.98
N GLU A 290 -5.12 -21.99 15.11
CA GLU A 290 -4.41 -21.98 16.38
C GLU A 290 -5.06 -20.95 17.34
N PRO A 291 -5.26 -21.27 18.63
CA PRO A 291 -5.75 -20.28 19.59
C PRO A 291 -4.77 -19.11 19.67
N ALA A 292 -5.32 -17.90 19.77
CA ALA A 292 -4.52 -16.67 19.84
C ALA A 292 -3.36 -16.85 20.83
N ARG A 293 -2.16 -16.48 20.43
CA ARG A 293 -0.92 -16.57 21.26
C ARG A 293 -1.13 -15.79 22.56
N LYS A 294 -1.26 -16.51 23.68
CA LYS A 294 -1.38 -15.92 25.03
C LYS A 294 -0.10 -15.23 25.47
#